data_573448e8f8b2330220fa986257eeb80f
#
_entry.id   573448e8f8b2330220fa986257eeb80f
#
_cell.length_a   1.000
_cell.length_b   1.000
_cell.length_c   1.000
_cell.angle_alpha   90.00
_cell.angle_beta   90.00
_cell.angle_gamma   90.00
#
_symmetry.space_group_name_H-M   'P 1'
#
loop_
_entity.id
_entity.type
_entity.pdbx_description
1 polymer ?
#
loop_
_entity_poly.entity_id
_entity_poly.type
_entity_poly.pdbx_seq_one_letter_code
_entity_poly.pdbx_strand_id
1 'polypeptide(L)'
;MRNRPRVTVLGSLNMDISVTVPRLPGPGATVLGSAARFTPGGKGANQAVAAARLGASVRMAGCVGDDDFGRRLLAALRDEGVNADDVLVTANAPTGLAMISVDHAGENIITVAPGANHEVAGEQVAAATGHGDGILVICAEIPVPAITSALTRAGRCILNLAPAPPGAAAIVAAGVDWLVVNETEAAAVLGRPVSGLAGAGQAAADLVTAGARHAVVTAGAHGAALAGPDAAATIGAFRVDAVDTVGAGDTFVGALAVALAADIPAAEAVRAAAAAGATAATRPGAQAGMPRPADILATTGVAWPAG
;
A
#
# COMPACT_ATOMS: atom_id res chain seq x y z
N MET A 1 -25.03 2.84 16.77
CA MET A 1 -24.25 2.41 15.59
C MET A 1 -22.87 3.01 15.76
N ARG A 2 -21.80 2.21 15.84
CA ARG A 2 -20.42 2.76 15.80
C ARG A 2 -20.23 3.40 14.43
N ASN A 3 -19.66 4.60 14.39
CA ASN A 3 -19.32 5.27 13.12
C ASN A 3 -18.29 4.40 12.40
N ARG A 4 -18.48 4.16 11.09
CA ARG A 4 -17.48 3.42 10.30
C ARG A 4 -16.13 4.13 10.35
N PRO A 5 -14.99 3.41 10.51
CA PRO A 5 -13.67 4.00 10.42
C PRO A 5 -13.53 4.76 9.08
N ARG A 6 -12.96 5.95 9.10
CA ARG A 6 -12.81 6.80 7.91
C ARG A 6 -11.37 6.79 7.45
N VAL A 7 -11.15 6.43 6.20
CA VAL A 7 -9.84 6.36 5.57
C VAL A 7 -9.86 7.17 4.28
N THR A 8 -8.92 8.07 4.12
CA THR A 8 -8.66 8.74 2.85
C THR A 8 -7.32 8.22 2.32
N VAL A 9 -7.24 7.91 1.03
CA VAL A 9 -5.99 7.46 0.39
C VAL A 9 -5.59 8.48 -0.66
N LEU A 10 -4.37 8.99 -0.55
CA LEU A 10 -3.71 9.80 -1.58
C LEU A 10 -2.63 8.94 -2.23
N GLY A 11 -2.80 8.58 -3.50
CA GLY A 11 -1.85 7.65 -4.11
C GLY A 11 -2.13 7.32 -5.57
N SER A 12 -1.43 6.30 -6.05
CA SER A 12 -1.42 5.85 -7.43
C SER A 12 -2.62 4.98 -7.79
N LEU A 13 -2.98 5.08 -9.08
CA LEU A 13 -3.91 4.21 -9.77
C LEU A 13 -3.23 3.71 -11.05
N ASN A 14 -3.06 2.40 -11.21
CA ASN A 14 -2.44 1.79 -12.38
C ASN A 14 -3.34 0.72 -13.00
N MET A 15 -3.28 0.58 -14.31
CA MET A 15 -3.72 -0.65 -14.95
C MET A 15 -2.53 -1.60 -15.00
N ASP A 16 -2.65 -2.74 -14.32
CA ASP A 16 -1.63 -3.78 -14.34
C ASP A 16 -1.85 -4.68 -15.56
N ILE A 17 -0.82 -4.82 -16.40
CA ILE A 17 -0.82 -5.68 -17.58
C ILE A 17 0.15 -6.81 -17.32
N SER A 18 -0.37 -8.02 -17.08
CA SER A 18 0.47 -9.17 -16.76
C SER A 18 0.46 -10.22 -17.88
N VAL A 19 1.64 -10.81 -18.15
CA VAL A 19 1.85 -11.89 -19.09
C VAL A 19 2.69 -12.97 -18.43
N THR A 20 2.25 -14.23 -18.50
CA THR A 20 3.06 -15.36 -18.06
C THR A 20 3.97 -15.80 -19.21
N VAL A 21 5.26 -15.99 -18.93
CA VAL A 21 6.28 -16.37 -19.91
C VAL A 21 6.98 -17.66 -19.45
N PRO A 22 7.52 -18.50 -20.36
CA PRO A 22 8.30 -19.66 -19.95
C PRO A 22 9.56 -19.31 -19.15
N ARG A 23 10.16 -18.15 -19.46
CA ARG A 23 11.32 -17.57 -18.79
C ARG A 23 11.31 -16.05 -18.97
N LEU A 24 11.84 -15.31 -18.02
CA LEU A 24 11.98 -13.85 -18.17
C LEU A 24 12.93 -13.51 -19.32
N PRO A 25 12.57 -12.55 -20.22
CA PRO A 25 13.44 -12.14 -21.32
C PRO A 25 14.66 -11.37 -20.79
N GLY A 26 15.85 -11.72 -21.27
CA GLY A 26 17.04 -10.90 -21.12
C GLY A 26 17.13 -9.81 -22.20
N PRO A 27 18.14 -8.92 -22.13
CA PRO A 27 18.36 -7.88 -23.13
C PRO A 27 18.40 -8.45 -24.56
N GLY A 28 17.61 -7.85 -25.48
CA GLY A 28 17.52 -8.27 -26.87
C GLY A 28 16.71 -9.55 -27.16
N ALA A 29 16.18 -10.21 -26.10
CA ALA A 29 15.38 -11.43 -26.28
C ALA A 29 13.90 -11.11 -26.54
N THR A 30 13.29 -11.91 -27.44
CA THR A 30 11.82 -11.96 -27.60
C THR A 30 11.31 -13.30 -27.07
N VAL A 31 10.29 -13.27 -26.23
CA VAL A 31 9.67 -14.46 -25.64
C VAL A 31 8.16 -14.40 -25.91
N LEU A 32 7.59 -15.52 -26.38
CA LEU A 32 6.15 -15.66 -26.52
C LEU A 32 5.56 -16.05 -25.15
N GLY A 33 4.57 -15.31 -24.70
CA GLY A 33 3.87 -15.52 -23.44
C GLY A 33 2.41 -15.91 -23.61
N SER A 34 1.69 -15.97 -22.49
CA SER A 34 0.24 -16.15 -22.43
C SER A 34 -0.52 -14.96 -23.01
N ALA A 35 -1.85 -15.05 -23.08
CA ALA A 35 -2.70 -13.87 -23.25
C ALA A 35 -2.46 -12.85 -22.12
N ALA A 36 -2.43 -11.57 -22.46
CA ALA A 36 -2.30 -10.51 -21.48
C ALA A 36 -3.55 -10.42 -20.60
N ARG A 37 -3.35 -10.23 -19.30
CA ARG A 37 -4.40 -9.93 -18.33
C ARG A 37 -4.31 -8.46 -17.95
N PHE A 38 -5.47 -7.81 -17.85
CA PHE A 38 -5.60 -6.41 -17.47
C PHE A 38 -6.36 -6.36 -16.15
N THR A 39 -5.70 -5.95 -15.08
CA THR A 39 -6.30 -5.88 -13.74
C THR A 39 -6.11 -4.51 -13.11
N PRO A 40 -7.12 -4.00 -12.35
CA PRO A 40 -6.93 -2.81 -11.56
C PRO A 40 -5.81 -3.00 -10.54
N GLY A 41 -4.92 -2.01 -10.43
CA GLY A 41 -3.78 -1.98 -9.53
C GLY A 41 -3.38 -0.56 -9.16
N GLY A 42 -2.12 -0.38 -8.80
CA GLY A 42 -1.59 0.82 -8.17
C GLY A 42 -1.72 0.75 -6.65
N LYS A 43 -0.64 1.05 -5.94
CA LYS A 43 -0.60 0.90 -4.47
C LYS A 43 -1.69 1.70 -3.77
N GLY A 44 -1.96 2.93 -4.22
CA GLY A 44 -3.04 3.74 -3.65
C GLY A 44 -4.41 3.08 -3.81
N ALA A 45 -4.76 2.68 -5.04
CA ALA A 45 -6.03 1.98 -5.29
C ALA A 45 -6.14 0.66 -4.53
N ASN A 46 -5.05 -0.11 -4.46
CA ASN A 46 -4.98 -1.36 -3.71
C ASN A 46 -5.26 -1.13 -2.21
N GLN A 47 -4.61 -0.15 -1.59
CA GLN A 47 -4.80 0.20 -0.18
C GLN A 47 -6.22 0.69 0.11
N ALA A 48 -6.81 1.44 -0.82
CA ALA A 48 -8.20 1.90 -0.72
C ALA A 48 -9.19 0.73 -0.76
N VAL A 49 -9.01 -0.21 -1.70
CA VAL A 49 -9.84 -1.42 -1.81
C VAL A 49 -9.71 -2.30 -0.57
N ALA A 50 -8.48 -2.52 -0.08
CA ALA A 50 -8.25 -3.28 1.14
C ALA A 50 -9.00 -2.66 2.34
N ALA A 51 -8.89 -1.35 2.53
CA ALA A 51 -9.58 -0.65 3.61
C ALA A 51 -11.11 -0.74 3.48
N ALA A 52 -11.66 -0.60 2.27
CA ALA A 52 -13.10 -0.70 2.02
C ALA A 52 -13.64 -2.10 2.33
N ARG A 53 -12.96 -3.16 1.89
CA ARG A 53 -13.32 -4.56 2.18
C ARG A 53 -13.28 -4.89 3.66
N LEU A 54 -12.43 -4.19 4.43
CA LEU A 54 -12.31 -4.31 5.89
C LEU A 54 -13.26 -3.39 6.68
N GLY A 55 -14.22 -2.77 5.99
CA GLY A 55 -15.36 -2.10 6.62
C GLY A 55 -15.23 -0.58 6.78
N ALA A 56 -14.16 0.04 6.31
CA ALA A 56 -14.02 1.50 6.37
C ALA A 56 -14.92 2.23 5.35
N SER A 57 -15.23 3.48 5.65
CA SER A 57 -15.69 4.45 4.66
C SER A 57 -14.45 5.07 4.00
N VAL A 58 -14.24 4.79 2.71
CA VAL A 58 -12.99 5.12 2.01
C VAL A 58 -13.21 6.17 0.93
N ARG A 59 -12.31 7.15 0.87
CA ARG A 59 -12.16 8.10 -0.23
C ARG A 59 -10.79 7.90 -0.88
N MET A 60 -10.74 8.02 -2.20
CA MET A 60 -9.51 7.98 -2.98
C MET A 60 -9.27 9.32 -3.64
N ALA A 61 -8.08 9.90 -3.44
CA ALA A 61 -7.56 11.04 -4.16
C ALA A 61 -6.33 10.60 -4.98
N GLY A 62 -6.26 11.02 -6.23
CA GLY A 62 -5.21 10.61 -7.15
C GLY A 62 -5.46 11.19 -8.53
N CYS A 63 -4.85 10.61 -9.57
CA CYS A 63 -5.04 11.05 -10.93
C CYS A 63 -5.05 9.88 -11.92
N VAL A 64 -5.95 9.92 -12.90
CA VAL A 64 -6.01 9.01 -14.05
C VAL A 64 -6.07 9.79 -15.34
N GLY A 65 -5.69 9.17 -16.45
CA GLY A 65 -5.87 9.75 -17.78
C GLY A 65 -7.34 9.72 -18.23
N ASP A 66 -7.70 10.59 -19.17
CA ASP A 66 -9.00 10.51 -19.89
C ASP A 66 -8.93 9.44 -20.98
N ASP A 67 -8.79 8.20 -20.55
CA ASP A 67 -8.68 7.01 -21.40
C ASP A 67 -9.52 5.83 -20.88
N ASP A 68 -9.52 4.72 -21.61
CA ASP A 68 -10.28 3.52 -21.24
C ASP A 68 -9.80 2.91 -19.93
N PHE A 69 -8.49 2.99 -19.62
CA PHE A 69 -7.95 2.46 -18.38
C PHE A 69 -8.38 3.32 -17.18
N GLY A 70 -8.36 4.64 -17.31
CA GLY A 70 -8.85 5.55 -16.28
C GLY A 70 -10.33 5.29 -15.95
N ARG A 71 -11.18 5.17 -16.97
CA ARG A 71 -12.61 4.84 -16.80
C ARG A 71 -12.81 3.50 -16.08
N ARG A 72 -12.05 2.46 -16.47
CA ARG A 72 -12.12 1.14 -15.83
C ARG A 72 -11.66 1.15 -14.38
N LEU A 73 -10.59 1.88 -14.05
CA LEU A 73 -10.08 2.00 -12.68
C LEU A 73 -11.09 2.71 -11.77
N LEU A 74 -11.69 3.81 -12.24
CA LEU A 74 -12.73 4.53 -11.49
C LEU A 74 -13.98 3.67 -11.25
N ALA A 75 -14.39 2.90 -12.25
CA ALA A 75 -15.51 1.96 -12.10
C ALA A 75 -15.18 0.88 -11.07
N ALA A 76 -14.00 0.26 -11.15
CA ALA A 76 -13.57 -0.77 -10.20
C ALA A 76 -13.52 -0.26 -8.74
N LEU A 77 -13.05 0.97 -8.50
CA LEU A 77 -13.08 1.57 -7.17
C LEU A 77 -14.52 1.74 -6.65
N ARG A 78 -15.43 2.23 -7.49
CA ARG A 78 -16.84 2.41 -7.11
C ARG A 78 -17.54 1.09 -6.82
N ASP A 79 -17.24 0.04 -7.58
CA ASP A 79 -17.75 -1.32 -7.36
C ASP A 79 -17.31 -1.91 -6.01
N GLU A 80 -16.13 -1.51 -5.53
CA GLU A 80 -15.63 -1.87 -4.18
C GLU A 80 -16.11 -0.91 -3.08
N GLY A 81 -16.98 0.05 -3.41
CA GLY A 81 -17.55 1.00 -2.45
C GLY A 81 -16.59 2.13 -2.04
N VAL A 82 -15.52 2.37 -2.81
CA VAL A 82 -14.60 3.49 -2.60
C VAL A 82 -15.15 4.74 -3.30
N ASN A 83 -15.25 5.85 -2.58
CA ASN A 83 -15.55 7.14 -3.19
C ASN A 83 -14.32 7.64 -3.96
N ALA A 84 -14.48 7.81 -5.27
CA ALA A 84 -13.44 8.24 -6.21
C ALA A 84 -13.69 9.67 -6.78
N ASP A 85 -14.51 10.50 -6.12
CA ASP A 85 -14.85 11.84 -6.61
C ASP A 85 -13.65 12.81 -6.57
N ASP A 86 -12.65 12.52 -5.71
CA ASP A 86 -11.41 13.29 -5.59
C ASP A 86 -10.29 12.79 -6.52
N VAL A 87 -10.58 11.84 -7.41
CA VAL A 87 -9.63 11.40 -8.45
C VAL A 87 -9.78 12.30 -9.67
N LEU A 88 -8.71 13.05 -9.97
CA LEU A 88 -8.66 13.89 -11.17
C LEU A 88 -8.59 13.03 -12.43
N VAL A 89 -9.40 13.39 -13.43
CA VAL A 89 -9.26 12.87 -14.80
C VAL A 89 -8.55 13.92 -15.64
N THR A 90 -7.36 13.60 -16.14
CA THR A 90 -6.53 14.53 -16.91
C THR A 90 -6.39 14.11 -18.37
N ALA A 91 -6.42 15.09 -19.29
CA ALA A 91 -6.07 14.87 -20.68
C ALA A 91 -4.55 15.03 -20.95
N ASN A 92 -3.75 15.44 -19.95
CA ASN A 92 -2.35 15.77 -20.12
C ASN A 92 -1.43 14.54 -20.13
N ALA A 93 -1.87 13.45 -19.52
CA ALA A 93 -1.10 12.22 -19.41
C ALA A 93 -2.01 10.98 -19.50
N PRO A 94 -1.53 9.85 -20.04
CA PRO A 94 -2.27 8.60 -20.00
C PRO A 94 -2.34 8.05 -18.57
N THR A 95 -3.31 7.18 -18.32
CA THR A 95 -3.39 6.44 -17.04
C THR A 95 -2.11 5.66 -16.77
N GLY A 96 -1.70 5.59 -15.50
CA GLY A 96 -0.55 4.81 -15.05
C GLY A 96 -0.66 3.33 -15.40
N LEU A 97 0.47 2.72 -15.78
CA LEU A 97 0.54 1.31 -16.15
C LEU A 97 1.64 0.60 -15.37
N ALA A 98 1.40 -0.66 -14.99
CA ALA A 98 2.44 -1.60 -14.58
C ALA A 98 2.47 -2.76 -15.58
N MET A 99 3.62 -2.96 -16.23
CA MET A 99 3.87 -4.07 -17.13
C MET A 99 4.60 -5.17 -16.36
N ILE A 100 3.98 -6.34 -16.26
CA ILE A 100 4.44 -7.42 -15.39
C ILE A 100 4.66 -8.67 -16.22
N SER A 101 5.88 -9.14 -16.30
CA SER A 101 6.21 -10.46 -16.83
C SER A 101 6.50 -11.41 -15.67
N VAL A 102 5.81 -12.56 -15.65
CA VAL A 102 5.98 -13.58 -14.60
C VAL A 102 6.38 -14.89 -15.27
N ASP A 103 7.44 -15.54 -14.81
CA ASP A 103 7.82 -16.86 -15.32
C ASP A 103 7.19 -18.02 -14.55
N HIS A 104 7.43 -19.25 -15.01
CA HIS A 104 6.88 -20.46 -14.38
C HIS A 104 7.45 -20.75 -12.99
N ALA A 105 8.57 -20.12 -12.61
CA ALA A 105 9.13 -20.21 -11.26
C ALA A 105 8.53 -19.19 -10.29
N GLY A 106 7.69 -18.26 -10.81
CA GLY A 106 7.08 -17.18 -10.03
C GLY A 106 7.96 -15.93 -9.92
N GLU A 107 9.11 -15.91 -10.59
CA GLU A 107 9.95 -14.72 -10.68
C GLU A 107 9.30 -13.69 -11.60
N ASN A 108 9.45 -12.40 -11.29
CA ASN A 108 8.82 -11.35 -12.07
C ASN A 108 9.78 -10.19 -12.41
N ILE A 109 9.43 -9.49 -13.47
CA ILE A 109 9.98 -8.17 -13.83
C ILE A 109 8.80 -7.22 -13.95
N ILE A 110 8.87 -6.11 -13.24
CA ILE A 110 7.84 -5.07 -13.25
C ILE A 110 8.44 -3.77 -13.77
N THR A 111 7.80 -3.19 -14.78
CA THR A 111 8.12 -1.86 -15.28
C THR A 111 6.90 -0.97 -15.10
N VAL A 112 7.05 0.13 -14.36
CA VAL A 112 5.97 1.07 -14.10
C VAL A 112 6.14 2.30 -15.00
N ALA A 113 5.09 2.62 -15.76
CA ALA A 113 4.91 3.89 -16.42
C ALA A 113 3.92 4.73 -15.59
N PRO A 114 4.39 5.74 -14.84
CA PRO A 114 3.55 6.41 -13.84
C PRO A 114 2.41 7.21 -14.45
N GLY A 115 2.55 7.72 -15.66
CA GLY A 115 1.49 8.45 -16.36
C GLY A 115 0.87 9.55 -15.49
N ALA A 116 -0.46 9.59 -15.45
CA ALA A 116 -1.23 10.58 -14.70
C ALA A 116 -0.96 10.59 -13.19
N ASN A 117 -0.38 9.54 -12.60
CA ASN A 117 0.03 9.58 -11.19
C ASN A 117 1.07 10.68 -10.92
N HIS A 118 1.87 11.08 -11.92
CA HIS A 118 2.81 12.20 -11.80
C HIS A 118 2.15 13.59 -11.86
N GLU A 119 0.85 13.67 -12.22
CA GLU A 119 0.06 14.90 -12.21
C GLU A 119 -0.57 15.18 -10.83
N VAL A 120 -0.43 14.27 -9.87
CA VAL A 120 -0.92 14.49 -8.49
C VAL A 120 -0.21 15.69 -7.88
N ALA A 121 -0.99 16.72 -7.54
CA ALA A 121 -0.48 18.01 -7.08
C ALA A 121 -1.38 18.63 -5.99
N GLY A 122 -1.31 19.95 -5.81
CA GLY A 122 -1.93 20.66 -4.72
C GLY A 122 -3.45 20.49 -4.58
N GLU A 123 -4.20 20.31 -5.67
CA GLU A 123 -5.64 20.09 -5.64
C GLU A 123 -6.00 18.74 -5.01
N GLN A 124 -5.36 17.64 -5.46
CA GLN A 124 -5.57 16.29 -4.91
C GLN A 124 -5.09 16.21 -3.46
N VAL A 125 -3.97 16.90 -3.13
CA VAL A 125 -3.50 17.01 -1.75
C VAL A 125 -4.51 17.75 -0.88
N ALA A 126 -5.08 18.87 -1.35
CA ALA A 126 -6.08 19.63 -0.62
C ALA A 126 -7.37 18.81 -0.41
N ALA A 127 -7.83 18.11 -1.44
CA ALA A 127 -8.96 17.19 -1.34
C ALA A 127 -8.69 16.09 -0.30
N ALA A 128 -7.54 15.41 -0.37
CA ALA A 128 -7.19 14.34 0.55
C ALA A 128 -7.07 14.81 2.01
N THR A 129 -6.52 16.01 2.25
CA THR A 129 -6.30 16.55 3.59
C THR A 129 -7.49 17.33 4.16
N GLY A 130 -8.45 17.72 3.32
CA GLY A 130 -9.60 18.54 3.70
C GLY A 130 -10.73 17.83 4.44
N HIS A 131 -10.72 16.49 4.50
CA HIS A 131 -11.81 15.71 5.09
C HIS A 131 -11.76 15.52 6.62
N GLY A 132 -10.78 16.11 7.31
CA GLY A 132 -10.69 16.36 8.75
C GLY A 132 -10.60 15.14 9.65
N ASP A 133 -11.58 14.25 9.66
CA ASP A 133 -11.65 13.13 10.58
C ASP A 133 -11.26 11.81 9.90
N GLY A 134 -10.38 11.02 10.53
CA GLY A 134 -9.95 9.72 10.06
C GLY A 134 -8.44 9.61 9.89
N ILE A 135 -8.00 8.65 9.08
CA ILE A 135 -6.60 8.43 8.74
C ILE A 135 -6.37 8.76 7.26
N LEU A 136 -5.35 9.56 6.98
CA LEU A 136 -4.83 9.74 5.63
C LEU A 136 -3.73 8.70 5.36
N VAL A 137 -3.90 7.89 4.32
CA VAL A 137 -2.85 7.03 3.78
C VAL A 137 -2.21 7.73 2.59
N ILE A 138 -0.89 7.85 2.60
CA ILE A 138 -0.10 8.46 1.53
C ILE A 138 0.78 7.37 0.92
N CYS A 139 0.65 7.14 -0.38
CA CYS A 139 1.45 6.17 -1.13
C CYS A 139 2.58 6.88 -1.86
N ALA A 140 3.78 6.29 -1.89
CA ALA A 140 4.97 6.94 -2.48
C ALA A 140 5.08 6.84 -4.02
N GLU A 141 4.10 6.27 -4.72
CA GLU A 141 4.06 6.24 -6.19
C GLU A 141 3.49 7.53 -6.82
N ILE A 142 3.59 8.65 -6.11
CA ILE A 142 3.19 9.99 -6.55
C ILE A 142 4.37 10.96 -6.36
N PRO A 143 4.33 12.18 -6.91
CA PRO A 143 5.44 13.13 -6.78
C PRO A 143 5.80 13.46 -5.34
N VAL A 144 7.10 13.50 -5.03
CA VAL A 144 7.62 13.85 -3.69
C VAL A 144 7.06 15.18 -3.16
N PRO A 145 6.90 16.25 -3.97
CA PRO A 145 6.26 17.48 -3.50
C PRO A 145 4.82 17.28 -3.01
N ALA A 146 4.05 16.40 -3.62
CA ALA A 146 2.70 16.06 -3.17
C ALA A 146 2.74 15.31 -1.82
N ILE A 147 3.66 14.35 -1.67
CA ILE A 147 3.87 13.60 -0.41
C ILE A 147 4.20 14.57 0.72
N THR A 148 5.22 15.42 0.55
CA THR A 148 5.66 16.36 1.59
C THR A 148 4.58 17.40 1.93
N SER A 149 3.85 17.89 0.93
CA SER A 149 2.73 18.79 1.15
C SER A 149 1.59 18.11 1.93
N ALA A 150 1.30 16.84 1.65
CA ALA A 150 0.29 16.07 2.39
C ALA A 150 0.71 15.84 3.85
N LEU A 151 1.96 15.46 4.09
CA LEU A 151 2.51 15.24 5.44
C LEU A 151 2.41 16.49 6.31
N THR A 152 2.67 17.69 5.76
CA THR A 152 2.59 18.94 6.52
C THR A 152 1.17 19.37 6.87
N ARG A 153 0.15 18.86 6.16
CA ARG A 153 -1.26 19.20 6.34
C ARG A 153 -2.06 18.15 7.11
N ALA A 154 -1.57 16.91 7.11
CA ALA A 154 -2.28 15.80 7.71
C ALA A 154 -2.19 15.83 9.25
N GLY A 155 -3.29 15.55 9.92
CA GLY A 155 -3.30 15.32 11.37
C GLY A 155 -2.80 13.92 11.70
N ARG A 156 -3.55 12.87 11.34
CA ARG A 156 -3.18 11.46 11.50
C ARG A 156 -2.91 10.86 10.13
N CYS A 157 -1.72 10.37 9.89
CA CYS A 157 -1.38 9.83 8.57
C CYS A 157 -0.46 8.61 8.63
N ILE A 158 -0.60 7.75 7.62
CA ILE A 158 0.32 6.66 7.31
C ILE A 158 1.02 7.01 6.01
N LEU A 159 2.34 7.07 6.02
CA LEU A 159 3.14 7.08 4.80
C LEU A 159 3.59 5.65 4.50
N ASN A 160 3.09 5.07 3.42
CA ASN A 160 3.68 3.88 2.81
C ASN A 160 4.77 4.32 1.83
N LEU A 161 6.02 4.26 2.27
CA LEU A 161 7.18 4.74 1.52
C LEU A 161 7.70 3.66 0.53
N ALA A 162 6.80 3.17 -0.30
CA ALA A 162 7.00 2.09 -1.26
C ALA A 162 6.62 2.50 -2.70
N PRO A 163 7.58 2.49 -3.66
CA PRO A 163 9.02 2.34 -3.44
C PRO A 163 9.64 3.56 -2.76
N ALA A 164 10.75 3.38 -2.06
CA ALA A 164 11.49 4.49 -1.46
C ALA A 164 12.08 5.41 -2.56
N PRO A 165 11.63 6.67 -2.68
CA PRO A 165 12.13 7.59 -3.69
C PRO A 165 13.55 8.08 -3.32
N PRO A 166 14.30 8.64 -4.28
CA PRO A 166 15.50 9.40 -3.96
C PRO A 166 15.21 10.49 -2.91
N GLY A 167 16.04 10.57 -1.87
CA GLY A 167 15.82 11.49 -0.76
C GLY A 167 14.81 11.00 0.30
N ALA A 168 14.43 9.74 0.31
CA ALA A 168 13.52 9.12 1.28
C ALA A 168 13.87 9.45 2.74
N ALA A 169 15.18 9.45 3.08
CA ALA A 169 15.64 9.83 4.43
C ALA A 169 15.23 11.26 4.83
N ALA A 170 15.27 12.22 3.89
CA ALA A 170 14.84 13.59 4.16
C ALA A 170 13.32 13.69 4.37
N ILE A 171 12.53 12.88 3.67
CA ILE A 171 11.07 12.81 3.88
C ILE A 171 10.77 12.31 5.30
N VAL A 172 11.46 11.27 5.76
CA VAL A 172 11.30 10.73 7.12
C VAL A 172 11.76 11.75 8.17
N ALA A 173 12.90 12.41 7.95
CA ALA A 173 13.45 13.43 8.87
C ALA A 173 12.55 14.67 9.00
N ALA A 174 11.72 14.97 8.02
CA ALA A 174 10.72 16.05 8.08
C ALA A 174 9.56 15.77 9.04
N GLY A 175 9.42 14.53 9.51
CA GLY A 175 8.40 14.08 10.44
C GLY A 175 7.27 13.31 9.75
N VAL A 176 7.02 12.09 10.20
CA VAL A 176 5.95 11.22 9.71
C VAL A 176 5.21 10.62 10.91
N ASP A 177 3.88 10.68 10.94
CA ASP A 177 3.12 10.12 12.06
C ASP A 177 3.25 8.58 12.09
N TRP A 178 2.88 7.89 11.02
CA TRP A 178 3.11 6.45 10.84
C TRP A 178 3.87 6.18 9.55
N LEU A 179 5.06 5.60 9.66
CA LEU A 179 5.86 5.15 8.53
C LEU A 179 5.71 3.63 8.37
N VAL A 180 5.33 3.19 7.18
CA VAL A 180 5.29 1.76 6.81
C VAL A 180 6.23 1.51 5.65
N VAL A 181 7.18 0.61 5.85
CA VAL A 181 8.22 0.20 4.89
C VAL A 181 8.45 -1.31 4.97
N ASN A 182 9.00 -1.90 3.91
CA ASN A 182 9.59 -3.23 3.96
C ASN A 182 11.11 -3.16 4.27
N GLU A 183 11.79 -4.32 4.31
CA GLU A 183 13.22 -4.43 4.57
C GLU A 183 14.06 -3.63 3.56
N THR A 184 13.70 -3.67 2.28
CA THR A 184 14.42 -2.97 1.20
C THR A 184 14.28 -1.45 1.33
N GLU A 185 13.08 -0.99 1.59
CA GLU A 185 12.79 0.44 1.75
C GLU A 185 13.40 1.00 3.05
N ALA A 186 13.32 0.23 4.14
CA ALA A 186 14.02 0.57 5.39
C ALA A 186 15.52 0.68 5.17
N ALA A 187 16.12 -0.26 4.42
CA ALA A 187 17.54 -0.21 4.07
C ALA A 187 17.91 1.03 3.25
N ALA A 188 17.04 1.43 2.30
CA ALA A 188 17.25 2.64 1.50
C ALA A 188 17.20 3.93 2.33
N VAL A 189 16.30 4.01 3.33
CA VAL A 189 16.22 5.16 4.25
C VAL A 189 17.42 5.20 5.20
N LEU A 190 17.80 4.05 5.76
CA LEU A 190 18.83 3.96 6.81
C LEU A 190 20.27 3.84 6.26
N GLY A 191 20.43 3.62 4.95
CA GLY A 191 21.75 3.45 4.33
C GLY A 191 22.50 2.17 4.76
N ARG A 192 21.78 1.17 5.29
CA ARG A 192 22.34 -0.11 5.74
C ARG A 192 21.41 -1.28 5.46
N PRO A 193 21.91 -2.51 5.29
CA PRO A 193 21.04 -3.69 5.11
C PRO A 193 20.10 -3.91 6.30
N VAL A 194 18.88 -4.37 6.01
CA VAL A 194 17.87 -4.80 6.97
C VAL A 194 17.39 -6.17 6.55
N SER A 195 17.39 -7.15 7.45
CA SER A 195 16.95 -8.52 7.14
C SER A 195 16.40 -9.24 8.36
N GLY A 196 15.30 -9.96 8.14
CA GLY A 196 14.61 -10.77 9.13
C GLY A 196 13.96 -9.95 10.26
N LEU A 197 13.23 -10.65 11.14
CA LEU A 197 12.41 -9.98 12.16
C LEU A 197 13.23 -9.15 13.17
N ALA A 198 14.42 -9.65 13.56
CA ALA A 198 15.30 -8.91 14.46
C ALA A 198 15.84 -7.63 13.79
N GLY A 199 16.27 -7.73 12.52
CA GLY A 199 16.71 -6.57 11.73
C GLY A 199 15.58 -5.56 11.51
N ALA A 200 14.36 -6.02 11.28
CA ALA A 200 13.18 -5.17 11.19
C ALA A 200 12.89 -4.43 12.50
N GLY A 201 13.06 -5.09 13.67
CA GLY A 201 12.89 -4.46 14.98
C GLY A 201 13.89 -3.34 15.22
N GLN A 202 15.17 -3.57 14.92
CA GLN A 202 16.21 -2.54 15.03
C GLN A 202 15.95 -1.40 14.03
N ALA A 203 15.57 -1.72 12.79
CA ALA A 203 15.28 -0.72 11.79
C ALA A 203 14.07 0.15 12.16
N ALA A 204 13.02 -0.42 12.74
CA ALA A 204 11.88 0.35 13.23
C ALA A 204 12.28 1.37 14.30
N ALA A 205 13.14 0.99 15.25
CA ALA A 205 13.67 1.91 16.27
C ALA A 205 14.55 3.01 15.65
N ASP A 206 15.42 2.66 14.69
CA ASP A 206 16.26 3.63 13.98
C ASP A 206 15.43 4.62 13.16
N LEU A 207 14.34 4.16 12.52
CA LEU A 207 13.42 5.01 11.76
C LEU A 207 12.65 5.99 12.64
N VAL A 208 12.31 5.59 13.88
CA VAL A 208 11.76 6.52 14.88
C VAL A 208 12.81 7.58 15.26
N THR A 209 14.04 7.18 15.47
CA THR A 209 15.14 8.14 15.73
C THR A 209 15.38 9.06 14.53
N ALA A 210 15.16 8.59 13.30
CA ALA A 210 15.30 9.36 12.07
C ALA A 210 14.17 10.37 11.83
N GLY A 211 13.04 10.31 12.57
CA GLY A 211 11.96 11.31 12.47
C GLY A 211 10.53 10.75 12.38
N ALA A 212 10.34 9.45 12.23
CA ALA A 212 9.02 8.86 12.30
C ALA A 212 8.51 8.82 13.75
N ARG A 213 7.25 9.18 13.99
CA ARG A 213 6.64 9.00 15.32
C ARG A 213 6.40 7.52 15.62
N HIS A 214 5.87 6.78 14.64
CA HIS A 214 5.74 5.34 14.66
C HIS A 214 6.33 4.78 13.38
N ALA A 215 7.10 3.71 13.48
CA ALA A 215 7.64 3.01 12.33
C ALA A 215 7.25 1.53 12.36
N VAL A 216 6.73 1.05 11.24
CA VAL A 216 6.44 -0.36 11.00
C VAL A 216 7.33 -0.85 9.87
N VAL A 217 8.11 -1.89 10.14
CA VAL A 217 8.94 -2.57 9.14
C VAL A 217 8.38 -3.97 8.92
N THR A 218 7.88 -4.23 7.71
CA THR A 218 7.41 -5.56 7.31
C THR A 218 8.59 -6.40 6.82
N ALA A 219 8.67 -7.65 7.28
CA ALA A 219 9.73 -8.61 6.95
C ALA A 219 9.18 -9.87 6.25
N GLY A 220 8.18 -9.71 5.39
CA GLY A 220 7.57 -10.77 4.60
C GLY A 220 7.18 -11.99 5.43
N ALA A 221 7.74 -13.16 5.09
CA ALA A 221 7.49 -14.43 5.79
C ALA A 221 8.02 -14.47 7.24
N HIS A 222 8.73 -13.44 7.70
CA HIS A 222 9.21 -13.34 9.09
C HIS A 222 8.25 -12.54 9.98
N GLY A 223 7.33 -11.75 9.40
CA GLY A 223 6.35 -10.95 10.15
C GLY A 223 6.56 -9.44 10.02
N ALA A 224 6.38 -8.69 11.09
CA ALA A 224 6.55 -7.24 11.12
C ALA A 224 7.06 -6.77 12.49
N ALA A 225 7.70 -5.60 12.51
CA ALA A 225 8.13 -4.94 13.73
C ALA A 225 7.57 -3.53 13.80
N LEU A 226 7.20 -3.11 15.01
CA LEU A 226 6.69 -1.78 15.34
C LEU A 226 7.62 -1.13 16.36
N ALA A 227 7.93 0.15 16.17
CA ALA A 227 8.49 1.03 17.17
C ALA A 227 7.73 2.36 17.20
N GLY A 228 7.59 2.94 18.38
CA GLY A 228 6.93 4.23 18.59
C GLY A 228 6.97 4.63 20.07
N PRO A 229 6.49 5.84 20.43
CA PRO A 229 6.59 6.35 21.79
C PRO A 229 5.83 5.50 22.82
N ASP A 230 4.69 4.91 22.40
CA ASP A 230 3.78 4.20 23.30
C ASP A 230 3.78 2.69 23.06
N ALA A 231 4.52 2.18 22.05
CA ALA A 231 4.52 0.77 21.70
C ALA A 231 5.79 0.37 20.95
N ALA A 232 6.36 -0.76 21.37
CA ALA A 232 7.35 -1.51 20.60
C ALA A 232 6.91 -2.97 20.60
N ALA A 233 6.84 -3.60 19.41
CA ALA A 233 6.41 -4.97 19.29
C ALA A 233 7.04 -5.65 18.07
N THR A 234 7.32 -6.94 18.19
CA THR A 234 7.62 -7.81 17.06
C THR A 234 6.45 -8.79 16.91
N ILE A 235 5.88 -8.83 15.73
CA ILE A 235 4.78 -9.70 15.37
C ILE A 235 5.31 -10.77 14.44
N GLY A 236 5.39 -12.02 14.90
CA GLY A 236 5.77 -13.15 14.06
C GLY A 236 4.78 -13.36 12.92
N ALA A 237 5.26 -13.91 11.81
CA ALA A 237 4.40 -14.18 10.65
C ALA A 237 3.30 -15.20 10.98
N PHE A 238 2.14 -15.01 10.39
CA PHE A 238 1.11 -16.05 10.32
C PHE A 238 1.54 -17.11 9.30
N ARG A 239 1.54 -18.37 9.71
CA ARG A 239 1.86 -19.48 8.80
C ARG A 239 0.68 -19.71 7.87
N VAL A 240 0.91 -19.51 6.58
CA VAL A 240 -0.07 -19.71 5.51
C VAL A 240 0.61 -20.33 4.30
N ASP A 241 -0.16 -21.02 3.48
CA ASP A 241 0.30 -21.52 2.19
C ASP A 241 0.21 -20.37 1.17
N ALA A 242 1.31 -19.66 0.96
CA ALA A 242 1.36 -18.53 0.06
C ALA A 242 1.23 -18.98 -1.40
N VAL A 243 0.28 -18.35 -2.11
CA VAL A 243 0.01 -18.56 -3.54
C VAL A 243 0.56 -17.40 -4.36
N ASP A 244 0.31 -16.16 -3.90
CA ASP A 244 0.73 -14.92 -4.57
C ASP A 244 0.89 -13.81 -3.53
N THR A 245 2.06 -13.19 -3.48
CA THR A 245 2.36 -12.12 -2.50
C THR A 245 2.04 -10.71 -3.02
N VAL A 246 1.59 -10.58 -4.27
CA VAL A 246 1.21 -9.29 -4.86
C VAL A 246 0.03 -8.70 -4.08
N GLY A 247 0.15 -7.43 -3.68
CA GLY A 247 -0.88 -6.74 -2.90
C GLY A 247 -0.94 -7.08 -1.41
N ALA A 248 -0.13 -8.02 -0.89
CA ALA A 248 -0.09 -8.33 0.54
C ALA A 248 0.36 -7.13 1.40
N GLY A 249 1.36 -6.38 0.93
CA GLY A 249 1.81 -5.13 1.56
C GLY A 249 0.75 -4.04 1.51
N ASP A 250 0.04 -3.89 0.39
CA ASP A 250 -1.06 -2.92 0.26
C ASP A 250 -2.23 -3.29 1.17
N THR A 251 -2.53 -4.60 1.27
CA THR A 251 -3.53 -5.13 2.22
C THR A 251 -3.13 -4.82 3.67
N PHE A 252 -1.86 -5.01 4.01
CA PHE A 252 -1.34 -4.65 5.33
C PHE A 252 -1.56 -3.16 5.64
N VAL A 253 -1.21 -2.26 4.71
CA VAL A 253 -1.37 -0.81 4.91
C VAL A 253 -2.83 -0.41 5.03
N GLY A 254 -3.71 -0.91 4.15
CA GLY A 254 -5.15 -0.66 4.21
C GLY A 254 -5.76 -1.16 5.52
N ALA A 255 -5.37 -2.36 5.97
CA ALA A 255 -5.80 -2.94 7.23
C ALA A 255 -5.32 -2.12 8.44
N LEU A 256 -4.05 -1.71 8.45
CA LEU A 256 -3.49 -0.85 9.50
C LEU A 256 -4.27 0.47 9.59
N ALA A 257 -4.58 1.08 8.44
CA ALA A 257 -5.34 2.32 8.40
C ALA A 257 -6.73 2.17 9.03
N VAL A 258 -7.44 1.09 8.71
CA VAL A 258 -8.76 0.81 9.29
C VAL A 258 -8.67 0.60 10.81
N ALA A 259 -7.72 -0.21 11.26
CA ALA A 259 -7.54 -0.49 12.68
C ALA A 259 -7.20 0.78 13.47
N LEU A 260 -6.27 1.60 12.97
CA LEU A 260 -5.92 2.88 13.61
C LEU A 260 -7.06 3.90 13.56
N ALA A 261 -7.84 3.94 12.47
CA ALA A 261 -9.04 4.80 12.38
C ALA A 261 -10.16 4.38 13.35
N ALA A 262 -10.15 3.11 13.78
CA ALA A 262 -11.04 2.58 14.81
C ALA A 262 -10.45 2.68 16.24
N ASP A 263 -9.33 3.41 16.40
CA ASP A 263 -8.60 3.62 17.66
C ASP A 263 -8.15 2.30 18.34
N ILE A 264 -7.87 1.27 17.53
CA ILE A 264 -7.29 0.02 18.01
C ILE A 264 -5.83 0.27 18.47
N PRO A 265 -5.41 -0.28 19.63
CA PRO A 265 -4.05 -0.12 20.12
C PRO A 265 -2.99 -0.54 19.09
N ALA A 266 -1.89 0.21 19.02
CA ALA A 266 -0.86 0.11 17.98
C ALA A 266 -0.39 -1.32 17.68
N ALA A 267 0.00 -2.08 18.71
CA ALA A 267 0.48 -3.46 18.55
C ALA A 267 -0.61 -4.41 18.03
N GLU A 268 -1.86 -4.22 18.47
CA GLU A 268 -3.02 -5.00 17.99
C GLU A 268 -3.36 -4.63 16.53
N ALA A 269 -3.31 -3.33 16.19
CA ALA A 269 -3.51 -2.84 14.83
C ALA A 269 -2.49 -3.44 13.86
N VAL A 270 -1.20 -3.45 14.21
CA VAL A 270 -0.13 -4.07 13.39
C VAL A 270 -0.32 -5.58 13.30
N ARG A 271 -0.73 -6.26 14.37
CA ARG A 271 -1.03 -7.70 14.35
C ARG A 271 -2.21 -8.02 13.42
N ALA A 272 -3.29 -7.25 13.47
CA ALA A 272 -4.44 -7.42 12.59
C ALA A 272 -4.08 -7.15 11.13
N ALA A 273 -3.26 -6.13 10.88
CA ALA A 273 -2.73 -5.82 9.55
C ALA A 273 -1.85 -6.95 8.99
N ALA A 274 -0.99 -7.54 9.83
CA ALA A 274 -0.17 -8.69 9.45
C ALA A 274 -1.03 -9.92 9.11
N ALA A 275 -2.12 -10.17 9.86
CA ALA A 275 -3.06 -11.24 9.58
C ALA A 275 -3.79 -11.03 8.24
N ALA A 276 -4.20 -9.78 7.95
CA ALA A 276 -4.83 -9.42 6.69
C ALA A 276 -3.88 -9.62 5.50
N GLY A 277 -2.63 -9.13 5.60
CA GLY A 277 -1.61 -9.31 4.57
C GLY A 277 -1.26 -10.79 4.32
N ALA A 278 -1.13 -11.59 5.39
CA ALA A 278 -0.92 -13.02 5.26
C ALA A 278 -2.10 -13.74 4.57
N THR A 279 -3.33 -13.34 4.90
CA THR A 279 -4.54 -13.87 4.24
C THR A 279 -4.58 -13.51 2.75
N ALA A 280 -4.22 -12.29 2.39
CA ALA A 280 -4.13 -11.88 0.98
C ALA A 280 -3.15 -12.77 0.20
N ALA A 281 -2.00 -13.10 0.79
CA ALA A 281 -0.99 -13.93 0.15
C ALA A 281 -1.45 -15.37 -0.17
N THR A 282 -2.57 -15.85 0.39
CA THR A 282 -3.12 -17.18 0.07
C THR A 282 -3.93 -17.22 -1.22
N ARG A 283 -4.10 -16.10 -1.91
CA ARG A 283 -4.98 -15.96 -3.09
C ARG A 283 -4.27 -15.23 -4.22
N PRO A 284 -4.56 -15.58 -5.50
CA PRO A 284 -3.91 -14.93 -6.62
C PRO A 284 -4.42 -13.50 -6.84
N GLY A 285 -3.50 -12.63 -7.28
CA GLY A 285 -3.76 -11.27 -7.72
C GLY A 285 -3.88 -10.25 -6.58
N ALA A 286 -3.54 -8.99 -6.86
CA ALA A 286 -3.53 -7.90 -5.89
C ALA A 286 -4.93 -7.68 -5.28
N GLN A 287 -5.80 -6.92 -5.96
CA GLN A 287 -7.13 -6.62 -5.43
C GLN A 287 -8.03 -7.87 -5.33
N ALA A 288 -7.88 -8.83 -6.25
CA ALA A 288 -8.66 -10.07 -6.21
C ALA A 288 -8.38 -10.89 -4.94
N GLY A 289 -7.13 -10.92 -4.48
CA GLY A 289 -6.69 -11.65 -3.29
C GLY A 289 -7.05 -11.00 -1.96
N MET A 290 -7.43 -9.72 -1.93
CA MET A 290 -7.68 -8.97 -0.69
C MET A 290 -8.85 -9.54 0.12
N PRO A 291 -8.64 -9.79 1.43
CA PRO A 291 -9.62 -10.47 2.28
C PRO A 291 -10.73 -9.54 2.77
N ARG A 292 -11.82 -10.17 3.22
CA ARG A 292 -12.82 -9.59 4.12
C ARG A 292 -12.60 -10.10 5.56
N PRO A 293 -13.22 -9.51 6.59
CA PRO A 293 -13.04 -9.91 7.99
C PRO A 293 -13.19 -11.41 8.25
N ALA A 294 -14.18 -12.07 7.62
CA ALA A 294 -14.41 -13.51 7.77
C ALA A 294 -13.26 -14.35 7.22
N ASP A 295 -12.62 -13.90 6.14
CA ASP A 295 -11.49 -14.60 5.53
C ASP A 295 -10.26 -14.57 6.46
N ILE A 296 -10.00 -13.43 7.10
CA ILE A 296 -8.89 -13.27 8.05
C ILE A 296 -9.08 -14.23 9.23
N LEU A 297 -10.29 -14.28 9.79
CA LEU A 297 -10.60 -15.20 10.89
C LEU A 297 -10.40 -16.66 10.47
N ALA A 298 -10.90 -17.04 9.30
CA ALA A 298 -10.78 -18.41 8.80
C ALA A 298 -9.33 -18.83 8.52
N THR A 299 -8.50 -17.91 8.02
CA THR A 299 -7.12 -18.20 7.62
C THR A 299 -6.15 -18.14 8.80
N THR A 300 -6.30 -17.15 9.69
CA THR A 300 -5.29 -16.85 10.73
C THR A 300 -5.79 -17.06 12.16
N GLY A 301 -7.08 -17.27 12.36
CA GLY A 301 -7.71 -17.31 13.68
C GLY A 301 -7.83 -15.92 14.36
N VAL A 302 -7.46 -14.84 13.68
CA VAL A 302 -7.55 -13.48 14.20
C VAL A 302 -8.90 -12.87 13.86
N ALA A 303 -9.70 -12.53 14.86
CA ALA A 303 -10.91 -11.76 14.66
C ALA A 303 -10.55 -10.32 14.23
N TRP A 304 -11.29 -9.78 13.25
CA TRP A 304 -11.08 -8.41 12.81
C TRP A 304 -11.55 -7.41 13.88
N PRO A 305 -10.67 -6.54 14.40
CA PRO A 305 -10.99 -5.76 15.61
C PRO A 305 -11.87 -4.53 15.35
N ALA A 306 -11.99 -4.10 14.08
CA ALA A 306 -12.70 -2.88 13.70
C ALA A 306 -14.14 -3.14 13.19
N GLY A 307 -14.72 -4.29 13.53
CA GLY A 307 -16.06 -4.71 13.15
C GLY A 307 -17.16 -4.24 14.11
#